data_002e97bd8a0a47d019070aca9be9d7aa
#
_entry.id   002e97bd8a0a47d019070aca9be9d7aa
#
_cell.length_a   1.000
_cell.length_b   1.000
_cell.length_c   1.000
_cell.angle_alpha   90.00
_cell.angle_beta   90.00
_cell.angle_gamma   90.00
#
_symmetry.space_group_name_H-M   'P 1'
#
loop_
_entity.id
_entity.type
_entity.pdbx_description
1 polymer ?
#
loop_
_entity_poly.entity_id
_entity_poly.type
_entity_poly.pdbx_seq_one_letter_code
_entity_poly.pdbx_strand_id
1 'polypeptide(L)'
;MSLPFALNHMTAPRLGTEAFLDLAAGLGCVGVEFRNDLGRPLFDGADPAVVKAQVAARGLRFLALAEVKMFNDWSDAKRAEAEALMTIAVAAGAEAVSLIPRNDGVATGNGVRQKALKLALAELLPMLKAHGLKAMVEPLGFEVCSLRSKAEAVEAIEAVGGAGTYWLVHDTFHHHLAGGGRIFPEHTGIVHVSGVVDPGVAVADMRDGHRVLVDAADRLGNVAQIRALLDAGYGGPISYEPFAPSVHALDDAKPLLARSMEFIRTEVARMAA
;
A
#
# COMPACT_ATOMS: atom_id res chain seq x y z
N MET A 1 1.47 -4.46 23.23
CA MET A 1 0.64 -4.90 22.08
C MET A 1 1.55 -5.22 20.92
N SER A 2 1.39 -6.37 20.25
CA SER A 2 2.18 -6.69 19.05
C SER A 2 1.50 -6.04 17.84
N LEU A 3 2.21 -5.16 17.14
CA LEU A 3 1.72 -4.60 15.89
C LEU A 3 2.08 -5.52 14.72
N PRO A 4 1.13 -5.85 13.82
CA PRO A 4 1.36 -6.77 12.70
C PRO A 4 2.10 -6.06 11.55
N PHE A 5 3.39 -5.83 11.70
CA PHE A 5 4.20 -5.21 10.67
C PHE A 5 4.36 -6.07 9.43
N ALA A 6 4.46 -5.45 8.29
CA ALA A 6 4.71 -6.04 6.98
C ALA A 6 5.71 -5.18 6.19
N LEU A 7 6.20 -5.69 5.08
CA LEU A 7 7.06 -4.94 4.15
C LEU A 7 6.46 -4.94 2.74
N ASN A 8 6.39 -3.76 2.15
CA ASN A 8 6.28 -3.59 0.71
C ASN A 8 7.68 -3.68 0.09
N HIS A 9 7.82 -4.34 -1.06
CA HIS A 9 9.13 -4.54 -1.71
C HIS A 9 9.82 -3.23 -2.10
N MET A 10 9.07 -2.11 -2.18
CA MET A 10 9.64 -0.76 -2.31
C MET A 10 10.56 -0.37 -1.15
N THR A 11 10.41 -0.98 0.03
CA THR A 11 11.27 -0.72 1.19
C THR A 11 12.74 -1.11 0.93
N ALA A 12 12.97 -2.15 0.15
CA ALA A 12 14.30 -2.66 -0.19
C ALA A 12 14.34 -3.13 -1.66
N PRO A 13 14.16 -2.23 -2.65
CA PRO A 13 13.93 -2.59 -4.04
C PRO A 13 15.12 -3.26 -4.72
N ARG A 14 16.32 -3.16 -4.14
CA ARG A 14 17.53 -3.81 -4.65
C ARG A 14 17.64 -5.28 -4.24
N LEU A 15 16.90 -5.71 -3.22
CA LEU A 15 16.91 -7.12 -2.81
C LEU A 15 16.14 -7.97 -3.80
N GLY A 16 16.70 -9.13 -4.14
CA GLY A 16 15.97 -10.18 -4.85
C GLY A 16 14.87 -10.77 -3.98
N THR A 17 13.98 -11.52 -4.63
CA THR A 17 12.78 -12.11 -4.02
C THR A 17 13.08 -12.85 -2.72
N GLU A 18 14.05 -13.78 -2.72
CA GLU A 18 14.40 -14.57 -1.53
C GLU A 18 14.98 -13.71 -0.42
N ALA A 19 15.93 -12.83 -0.74
CA ALA A 19 16.55 -11.95 0.25
C ALA A 19 15.54 -10.97 0.88
N PHE A 20 14.57 -10.50 0.10
CA PHE A 20 13.48 -9.67 0.61
C PHE A 20 12.56 -10.46 1.57
N LEU A 21 12.23 -11.70 1.23
CA LEU A 21 11.46 -12.58 2.11
C LEU A 21 12.22 -12.90 3.41
N ASP A 22 13.54 -13.13 3.33
CA ASP A 22 14.40 -13.37 4.50
C ASP A 22 14.48 -12.13 5.40
N LEU A 23 14.54 -10.92 4.81
CA LEU A 23 14.49 -9.66 5.55
C LEU A 23 13.17 -9.55 6.33
N ALA A 24 12.04 -9.76 5.66
CA ALA A 24 10.70 -9.68 6.28
C ALA A 24 10.52 -10.70 7.41
N ALA A 25 10.88 -11.96 7.17
CA ALA A 25 10.82 -13.02 8.17
C ALA A 25 11.75 -12.72 9.35
N GLY A 26 12.99 -12.27 9.06
CA GLY A 26 13.98 -11.93 10.09
C GLY A 26 13.64 -10.69 10.92
N LEU A 27 12.66 -9.88 10.51
CA LEU A 27 12.05 -8.78 11.27
C LEU A 27 10.77 -9.19 12.01
N GLY A 28 10.30 -10.43 11.85
CA GLY A 28 9.05 -10.89 12.43
C GLY A 28 7.81 -10.29 11.79
N CYS A 29 7.88 -9.93 10.51
CA CYS A 29 6.74 -9.42 9.76
C CYS A 29 5.67 -10.50 9.57
N VAL A 30 4.40 -10.07 9.49
CA VAL A 30 3.27 -10.97 9.23
C VAL A 30 3.10 -11.28 7.74
N GLY A 31 3.69 -10.47 6.85
CA GLY A 31 3.55 -10.64 5.41
C GLY A 31 4.35 -9.63 4.61
N VAL A 32 4.21 -9.76 3.30
CA VAL A 32 4.90 -8.92 2.31
C VAL A 32 3.94 -8.48 1.21
N GLU A 33 4.31 -7.41 0.52
CA GLU A 33 3.73 -6.98 -0.75
C GLU A 33 4.83 -6.98 -1.81
N PHE A 34 4.57 -7.60 -2.97
CA PHE A 34 5.46 -7.52 -4.12
C PHE A 34 4.96 -6.48 -5.12
N ARG A 35 5.88 -6.03 -6.00
CA ARG A 35 5.64 -4.96 -6.96
C ARG A 35 6.15 -5.31 -8.35
N ASN A 36 5.39 -4.91 -9.39
CA ASN A 36 5.75 -5.09 -10.79
C ASN A 36 6.47 -3.87 -11.41
N ASP A 37 6.70 -2.82 -10.63
CA ASP A 37 7.26 -1.53 -11.08
C ASP A 37 8.70 -1.26 -10.59
N LEU A 38 9.43 -2.27 -10.12
CA LEU A 38 10.80 -2.13 -9.60
C LEU A 38 11.89 -2.06 -10.71
N GLY A 39 11.50 -1.92 -11.98
CA GLY A 39 12.46 -1.82 -13.10
C GLY A 39 13.19 -3.14 -13.44
N ARG A 40 12.68 -4.27 -12.94
CA ARG A 40 13.18 -5.62 -13.18
C ARG A 40 12.02 -6.61 -13.34
N PRO A 41 12.27 -7.83 -13.83
CA PRO A 41 11.21 -8.85 -13.92
C PRO A 41 10.59 -9.10 -12.53
N LEU A 42 9.25 -9.21 -12.50
CA LEU A 42 8.53 -9.57 -11.29
C LEU A 42 9.07 -10.90 -10.74
N PHE A 43 9.28 -10.96 -9.43
CA PHE A 43 9.86 -12.11 -8.72
C PHE A 43 11.27 -12.52 -9.23
N ASP A 44 12.02 -11.60 -9.84
CA ASP A 44 13.29 -11.88 -10.54
C ASP A 44 13.14 -12.91 -11.68
N GLY A 45 11.93 -13.04 -12.23
CA GLY A 45 11.58 -14.01 -13.26
C GLY A 45 11.26 -15.41 -12.74
N ALA A 46 11.17 -15.60 -11.41
CA ALA A 46 10.76 -16.90 -10.85
C ALA A 46 9.28 -17.20 -11.13
N ASP A 47 8.96 -18.48 -11.24
CA ASP A 47 7.57 -18.94 -11.35
C ASP A 47 6.75 -18.52 -10.14
N PRO A 48 5.54 -17.95 -10.33
CA PRO A 48 4.68 -17.52 -9.22
C PRO A 48 4.38 -18.63 -8.20
N ALA A 49 4.26 -19.89 -8.62
CA ALA A 49 4.04 -21.00 -7.70
C ALA A 49 5.26 -21.29 -6.81
N VAL A 50 6.47 -21.04 -7.31
CA VAL A 50 7.71 -21.12 -6.52
C VAL A 50 7.70 -20.02 -5.46
N VAL A 51 7.33 -18.78 -5.82
CA VAL A 51 7.23 -17.67 -4.87
C VAL A 51 6.20 -17.95 -3.78
N LYS A 52 5.04 -18.51 -4.13
CA LYS A 52 4.02 -18.95 -3.17
C LYS A 52 4.61 -19.91 -2.12
N ALA A 53 5.39 -20.89 -2.58
CA ALA A 53 6.05 -21.85 -1.67
C ALA A 53 7.10 -21.16 -0.79
N GLN A 54 7.89 -20.22 -1.35
CA GLN A 54 8.91 -19.47 -0.60
C GLN A 54 8.31 -18.58 0.49
N VAL A 55 7.19 -17.89 0.21
CA VAL A 55 6.44 -17.08 1.17
C VAL A 55 5.90 -17.97 2.31
N ALA A 56 5.26 -19.08 1.96
CA ALA A 56 4.69 -20.02 2.92
C ALA A 56 5.77 -20.67 3.81
N ALA A 57 6.92 -21.04 3.24
CA ALA A 57 8.05 -21.64 3.98
C ALA A 57 8.61 -20.71 5.06
N ARG A 58 8.39 -19.41 4.96
CA ARG A 58 8.83 -18.40 5.94
C ARG A 58 7.72 -17.97 6.91
N GLY A 59 6.54 -18.60 6.84
CA GLY A 59 5.39 -18.25 7.66
C GLY A 59 4.81 -16.87 7.34
N LEU A 60 5.11 -16.32 6.16
CA LEU A 60 4.62 -15.01 5.73
C LEU A 60 3.31 -15.15 4.94
N ARG A 61 2.52 -14.07 4.93
CA ARG A 61 1.39 -13.88 4.03
C ARG A 61 1.84 -13.09 2.80
N PHE A 62 1.28 -13.38 1.64
CA PHE A 62 1.41 -12.51 0.47
C PHE A 62 0.20 -11.56 0.43
N LEU A 63 0.35 -10.37 1.01
CA LEU A 63 -0.75 -9.44 1.29
C LEU A 63 -1.34 -8.81 0.02
N ALA A 64 -0.48 -8.32 -0.87
CA ALA A 64 -0.91 -7.74 -2.14
C ALA A 64 0.18 -7.80 -3.21
N LEU A 65 -0.24 -7.93 -4.48
CA LEU A 65 0.61 -7.72 -5.64
C LEU A 65 0.30 -6.36 -6.26
N ALA A 66 1.22 -5.41 -6.18
CA ALA A 66 1.14 -4.10 -6.80
C ALA A 66 1.73 -4.15 -8.21
N GLU A 67 1.20 -3.45 -9.21
CA GLU A 67 0.02 -2.59 -9.15
C GLU A 67 -0.71 -2.59 -10.49
N VAL A 68 -2.02 -2.33 -10.50
CA VAL A 68 -2.75 -1.85 -11.68
C VAL A 68 -2.69 -0.32 -11.64
N LYS A 69 -1.70 0.24 -12.34
CA LYS A 69 -1.45 1.68 -12.39
C LYS A 69 -2.51 2.40 -13.19
N MET A 70 -2.96 3.58 -12.69
CA MET A 70 -4.00 4.39 -13.32
C MET A 70 -5.27 3.57 -13.59
N PHE A 71 -5.69 2.72 -12.64
CA PHE A 71 -6.78 1.77 -12.83
C PHE A 71 -8.09 2.42 -13.28
N ASN A 72 -8.33 3.67 -12.88
CA ASN A 72 -9.53 4.43 -13.21
C ASN A 72 -9.45 5.21 -14.54
N ASP A 73 -8.40 4.98 -15.35
CA ASP A 73 -8.35 5.28 -16.78
C ASP A 73 -8.74 4.02 -17.58
N TRP A 74 -9.99 3.62 -17.39
CA TRP A 74 -10.48 2.32 -17.83
C TRP A 74 -10.54 2.19 -19.35
N SER A 75 -10.04 1.08 -19.86
CA SER A 75 -10.00 0.73 -21.29
C SER A 75 -9.83 -0.79 -21.45
N ASP A 76 -9.98 -1.32 -22.67
CA ASP A 76 -9.71 -2.73 -22.94
C ASP A 76 -8.26 -3.12 -22.64
N ALA A 77 -7.30 -2.22 -22.87
CA ALA A 77 -5.91 -2.42 -22.50
C ALA A 77 -5.74 -2.49 -20.98
N LYS A 78 -6.42 -1.63 -20.22
CA LYS A 78 -6.39 -1.65 -18.75
C LYS A 78 -7.06 -2.91 -18.20
N ARG A 79 -8.14 -3.37 -18.81
CA ARG A 79 -8.76 -4.67 -18.50
C ARG A 79 -7.76 -5.82 -18.67
N ALA A 80 -7.06 -5.88 -19.80
CA ALA A 80 -6.07 -6.93 -20.07
C ALA A 80 -4.88 -6.89 -19.09
N GLU A 81 -4.40 -5.68 -18.73
CA GLU A 81 -3.36 -5.48 -17.71
C GLU A 81 -3.81 -6.00 -16.34
N ALA A 82 -5.01 -5.65 -15.92
CA ALA A 82 -5.58 -6.09 -14.64
C ALA A 82 -5.75 -7.63 -14.61
N GLU A 83 -6.28 -8.22 -15.68
CA GLU A 83 -6.45 -9.67 -15.81
C GLU A 83 -5.13 -10.43 -15.72
N ALA A 84 -4.08 -9.94 -16.41
CA ALA A 84 -2.75 -10.52 -16.34
C ALA A 84 -2.17 -10.48 -14.93
N LEU A 85 -2.32 -9.32 -14.22
CA LEU A 85 -1.83 -9.18 -12.86
C LEU A 85 -2.60 -10.10 -11.89
N MET A 86 -3.93 -10.19 -12.01
CA MET A 86 -4.77 -11.06 -11.19
C MET A 86 -4.40 -12.54 -11.37
N THR A 87 -4.14 -12.97 -12.62
CA THR A 87 -3.69 -14.33 -12.91
C THR A 87 -2.37 -14.66 -12.19
N ILE A 88 -1.39 -13.75 -12.23
CA ILE A 88 -0.12 -13.91 -11.52
C ILE A 88 -0.34 -13.90 -10.00
N ALA A 89 -1.18 -12.99 -9.49
CA ALA A 89 -1.48 -12.86 -8.07
C ALA A 89 -2.07 -14.17 -7.51
N VAL A 90 -3.03 -14.78 -8.20
CA VAL A 90 -3.61 -16.08 -7.81
C VAL A 90 -2.55 -17.18 -7.79
N ALA A 91 -1.75 -17.27 -8.86
CA ALA A 91 -0.70 -18.29 -8.96
C ALA A 91 0.36 -18.14 -7.85
N ALA A 92 0.71 -16.90 -7.48
CA ALA A 92 1.63 -16.60 -6.39
C ALA A 92 1.00 -16.65 -4.99
N GLY A 93 -0.32 -16.84 -4.89
CA GLY A 93 -1.04 -16.92 -3.62
C GLY A 93 -1.20 -15.58 -2.91
N ALA A 94 -1.22 -14.47 -3.65
CA ALA A 94 -1.52 -13.15 -3.12
C ALA A 94 -3.00 -13.06 -2.69
N GLU A 95 -3.25 -12.31 -1.61
CA GLU A 95 -4.60 -12.09 -1.09
C GLU A 95 -5.34 -10.98 -1.87
N ALA A 96 -4.58 -10.04 -2.43
CA ALA A 96 -5.12 -8.89 -3.14
C ALA A 96 -4.21 -8.41 -4.28
N VAL A 97 -4.76 -7.53 -5.12
CA VAL A 97 -4.01 -6.67 -6.04
C VAL A 97 -4.17 -5.21 -5.64
N SER A 98 -3.15 -4.38 -5.86
CA SER A 98 -3.20 -2.94 -5.56
C SER A 98 -3.68 -2.14 -6.77
N LEU A 99 -4.59 -1.19 -6.54
CA LEU A 99 -5.20 -0.33 -7.54
C LEU A 99 -4.77 1.13 -7.28
N ILE A 100 -3.90 1.64 -8.14
CA ILE A 100 -3.36 3.00 -8.01
C ILE A 100 -4.11 3.92 -9.00
N PRO A 101 -4.74 5.00 -8.52
CA PRO A 101 -5.52 5.89 -9.36
C PRO A 101 -4.64 6.73 -10.29
N ARG A 102 -5.27 7.32 -11.30
CA ARG A 102 -4.65 8.28 -12.19
C ARG A 102 -4.08 9.47 -11.42
N ASN A 103 -2.79 9.76 -11.63
CA ASN A 103 -2.01 10.76 -10.89
C ASN A 103 -1.18 11.64 -11.85
N ASP A 104 -1.75 12.01 -12.98
CA ASP A 104 -1.11 12.79 -14.06
C ASP A 104 -1.77 14.15 -14.31
N GLY A 105 -2.71 14.57 -13.46
CA GLY A 105 -3.45 15.82 -13.60
C GLY A 105 -4.56 15.78 -14.65
N VAL A 106 -4.76 14.66 -15.33
CA VAL A 106 -5.80 14.52 -16.34
C VAL A 106 -7.11 14.02 -15.70
N ALA A 107 -8.24 14.49 -16.21
CA ALA A 107 -9.59 14.08 -15.77
C ALA A 107 -9.85 14.28 -14.25
N THR A 108 -9.27 15.30 -13.63
CA THR A 108 -9.41 15.62 -12.21
C THR A 108 -10.69 16.39 -11.86
N GLY A 109 -11.43 16.86 -12.87
CA GLY A 109 -12.66 17.62 -12.69
C GLY A 109 -13.77 16.81 -11.97
N ASN A 110 -14.52 17.50 -11.08
CA ASN A 110 -15.66 16.91 -10.40
C ASN A 110 -16.69 16.36 -11.41
N GLY A 111 -17.29 15.23 -11.07
CA GLY A 111 -18.17 14.47 -11.94
C GLY A 111 -17.43 13.56 -12.92
N VAL A 112 -16.38 14.04 -13.58
CA VAL A 112 -15.58 13.24 -14.52
C VAL A 112 -14.80 12.16 -13.78
N ARG A 113 -14.01 12.54 -12.76
CA ARG A 113 -13.20 11.62 -11.98
C ARG A 113 -14.02 10.59 -11.18
N GLN A 114 -15.18 11.03 -10.62
CA GLN A 114 -16.06 10.12 -9.90
C GLN A 114 -16.71 9.10 -10.84
N LYS A 115 -17.12 9.54 -12.05
CA LYS A 115 -17.67 8.64 -13.07
C LYS A 115 -16.63 7.62 -13.53
N ALA A 116 -15.40 8.05 -13.79
CA ALA A 116 -14.30 7.18 -14.18
C ALA A 116 -13.96 6.16 -13.09
N LEU A 117 -13.93 6.59 -11.81
CA LEU A 117 -13.71 5.70 -10.67
C LEU A 117 -14.79 4.63 -10.57
N LYS A 118 -16.09 5.03 -10.59
CA LYS A 118 -17.22 4.09 -10.50
C LYS A 118 -17.23 3.11 -11.68
N LEU A 119 -16.94 3.57 -12.90
CA LEU A 119 -16.82 2.70 -14.07
C LEU A 119 -15.73 1.63 -13.86
N ALA A 120 -14.51 2.03 -13.51
CA ALA A 120 -13.40 1.09 -13.34
C ALA A 120 -13.68 0.06 -12.22
N LEU A 121 -14.23 0.51 -11.09
CA LEU A 121 -14.60 -0.40 -10.00
C LEU A 121 -15.72 -1.37 -10.42
N ALA A 122 -16.73 -0.91 -11.17
CA ALA A 122 -17.81 -1.79 -11.65
C ALA A 122 -17.28 -2.86 -12.62
N GLU A 123 -16.32 -2.51 -13.46
CA GLU A 123 -15.71 -3.42 -14.42
C GLU A 123 -14.73 -4.43 -13.78
N LEU A 124 -13.95 -3.98 -12.79
CA LEU A 124 -13.01 -4.82 -12.05
C LEU A 124 -13.71 -5.81 -11.09
N LEU A 125 -14.88 -5.45 -10.55
CA LEU A 125 -15.56 -6.26 -9.54
C LEU A 125 -15.83 -7.71 -9.96
N PRO A 126 -16.41 -7.99 -11.15
CA PRO A 126 -16.61 -9.38 -11.60
C PRO A 126 -15.29 -10.12 -11.84
N MET A 127 -14.24 -9.42 -12.30
CA MET A 127 -12.92 -10.01 -12.50
C MET A 127 -12.30 -10.46 -11.16
N LEU A 128 -12.29 -9.58 -10.16
CA LEU A 128 -11.81 -9.90 -8.81
C LEU A 128 -12.56 -11.08 -8.19
N LYS A 129 -13.90 -11.09 -8.33
CA LYS A 129 -14.73 -12.21 -7.84
C LYS A 129 -14.41 -13.52 -8.54
N ALA A 130 -14.20 -13.49 -9.86
CA ALA A 130 -13.87 -14.68 -10.65
C ALA A 130 -12.50 -15.27 -10.23
N HIS A 131 -11.54 -14.41 -9.87
CA HIS A 131 -10.23 -14.81 -9.37
C HIS A 131 -10.19 -15.11 -7.86
N GLY A 132 -11.24 -14.83 -7.12
CA GLY A 132 -11.26 -14.96 -5.65
C GLY A 132 -10.32 -13.98 -4.94
N LEU A 133 -9.99 -12.85 -5.58
CA LEU A 133 -9.09 -11.83 -5.07
C LEU A 133 -9.84 -10.67 -4.45
N LYS A 134 -9.18 -10.00 -3.50
CA LYS A 134 -9.51 -8.64 -3.06
C LYS A 134 -8.74 -7.62 -3.89
N ALA A 135 -9.12 -6.34 -3.77
CA ALA A 135 -8.30 -5.25 -4.28
C ALA A 135 -8.14 -4.15 -3.22
N MET A 136 -6.91 -3.63 -3.15
CA MET A 136 -6.53 -2.51 -2.29
C MET A 136 -6.56 -1.22 -3.12
N VAL A 137 -7.55 -0.36 -2.87
CA VAL A 137 -7.65 0.96 -3.52
C VAL A 137 -6.89 1.98 -2.70
N GLU A 138 -5.93 2.66 -3.32
CA GLU A 138 -5.09 3.65 -2.65
C GLU A 138 -5.41 5.08 -3.09
N PRO A 139 -6.17 5.87 -2.31
CA PRO A 139 -6.29 7.31 -2.56
C PRO A 139 -4.96 8.01 -2.33
N LEU A 140 -4.43 8.70 -3.36
CA LEU A 140 -3.17 9.43 -3.28
C LEU A 140 -3.37 10.89 -2.86
N GLY A 141 -2.48 11.41 -2.00
CA GLY A 141 -2.59 12.78 -1.47
C GLY A 141 -2.21 13.89 -2.43
N PHE A 142 -1.59 13.60 -3.57
CA PHE A 142 -1.13 14.60 -4.52
C PHE A 142 -2.28 15.39 -5.15
N GLU A 143 -2.10 16.70 -5.36
CA GLU A 143 -3.15 17.57 -5.93
C GLU A 143 -3.57 17.16 -7.35
N VAL A 144 -2.67 16.58 -8.10
CA VAL A 144 -2.89 16.10 -9.47
C VAL A 144 -3.61 14.75 -9.52
N CYS A 145 -3.82 14.09 -8.37
CA CYS A 145 -4.46 12.78 -8.33
C CYS A 145 -5.98 12.88 -8.53
N SER A 146 -6.52 11.97 -9.31
CA SER A 146 -7.96 11.87 -9.59
C SER A 146 -8.77 11.30 -8.41
N LEU A 147 -8.12 10.65 -7.44
CA LEU A 147 -8.74 10.11 -6.23
C LEU A 147 -7.87 10.45 -5.01
N ARG A 148 -8.24 11.48 -4.26
CA ARG A 148 -7.54 11.94 -3.05
C ARG A 148 -8.29 11.61 -1.76
N SER A 149 -9.60 11.45 -1.86
CA SER A 149 -10.47 11.30 -0.70
C SER A 149 -10.82 9.83 -0.46
N LYS A 150 -10.55 9.34 0.75
CA LYS A 150 -11.00 8.03 1.20
C LYS A 150 -12.54 7.94 1.23
N ALA A 151 -13.23 9.03 1.57
CA ALA A 151 -14.69 9.07 1.56
C ALA A 151 -15.26 8.87 0.15
N GLU A 152 -14.65 9.49 -0.88
CA GLU A 152 -15.05 9.25 -2.26
C GLU A 152 -14.78 7.81 -2.71
N ALA A 153 -13.67 7.22 -2.27
CA ALA A 153 -13.37 5.82 -2.57
C ALA A 153 -14.43 4.91 -1.95
N VAL A 154 -14.76 5.11 -0.67
CA VAL A 154 -15.82 4.32 0.03
C VAL A 154 -17.17 4.49 -0.67
N GLU A 155 -17.59 5.73 -0.95
CA GLU A 155 -18.85 5.98 -1.67
C GLU A 155 -18.90 5.25 -3.03
N ALA A 156 -17.80 5.27 -3.78
CA ALA A 156 -17.73 4.60 -5.08
C ALA A 156 -17.77 3.07 -4.94
N ILE A 157 -17.07 2.51 -3.95
CA ILE A 157 -17.08 1.07 -3.64
C ILE A 157 -18.48 0.61 -3.26
N GLU A 158 -19.16 1.34 -2.39
CA GLU A 158 -20.54 1.03 -1.98
C GLU A 158 -21.51 1.12 -3.17
N ALA A 159 -21.38 2.16 -3.99
CA ALA A 159 -22.24 2.38 -5.15
C ALA A 159 -22.18 1.25 -6.19
N VAL A 160 -21.04 0.53 -6.27
CA VAL A 160 -20.88 -0.63 -7.19
C VAL A 160 -21.13 -1.97 -6.50
N GLY A 161 -21.54 -1.99 -5.24
CA GLY A 161 -21.73 -3.23 -4.47
C GLY A 161 -20.44 -4.00 -4.22
N GLY A 162 -19.33 -3.27 -4.07
CA GLY A 162 -17.97 -3.81 -3.94
C GLY A 162 -17.52 -4.08 -2.51
N ALA A 163 -18.37 -3.88 -1.51
CA ALA A 163 -18.04 -4.15 -0.11
C ALA A 163 -17.54 -5.59 0.09
N GLY A 164 -16.47 -5.74 0.88
CA GLY A 164 -15.81 -7.02 1.12
C GLY A 164 -14.87 -7.51 0.00
N THR A 165 -14.97 -6.93 -1.23
CA THR A 165 -14.02 -7.19 -2.32
C THR A 165 -12.98 -6.07 -2.41
N TYR A 166 -13.42 -4.81 -2.35
CA TYR A 166 -12.54 -3.66 -2.30
C TYR A 166 -12.25 -3.24 -0.87
N TRP A 167 -11.01 -2.92 -0.62
CA TRP A 167 -10.50 -2.39 0.64
C TRP A 167 -9.65 -1.15 0.35
N LEU A 168 -9.48 -0.28 1.33
CA LEU A 168 -8.61 0.88 1.22
C LEU A 168 -7.18 0.56 1.67
N VAL A 169 -6.22 1.18 1.03
CA VAL A 169 -4.93 1.46 1.63
C VAL A 169 -5.07 2.74 2.46
N HIS A 170 -4.73 2.69 3.75
CA HIS A 170 -4.49 3.89 4.53
C HIS A 170 -2.99 4.18 4.51
N ASP A 171 -2.52 4.87 3.47
CA ASP A 171 -1.16 5.39 3.45
C ASP A 171 -1.08 6.67 4.28
N THR A 172 -0.17 6.69 5.26
CA THR A 172 -0.01 7.81 6.21
C THR A 172 0.52 9.07 5.55
N PHE A 173 1.39 8.93 4.55
CA PHE A 173 1.92 10.04 3.74
C PHE A 173 0.79 10.66 2.90
N HIS A 174 0.07 9.85 2.14
CA HIS A 174 -1.02 10.34 1.30
C HIS A 174 -2.18 10.91 2.13
N HIS A 175 -2.47 10.33 3.29
CA HIS A 175 -3.47 10.88 4.20
C HIS A 175 -3.07 12.28 4.69
N HIS A 176 -1.81 12.46 5.06
CA HIS A 176 -1.28 13.77 5.48
C HIS A 176 -1.32 14.79 4.34
N LEU A 177 -0.88 14.44 3.14
CA LEU A 177 -0.90 15.32 1.95
C LEU A 177 -2.32 15.74 1.54
N ALA A 178 -3.30 14.85 1.73
CA ALA A 178 -4.70 15.16 1.47
C ALA A 178 -5.34 16.09 2.52
N GLY A 179 -4.58 16.50 3.53
CA GLY A 179 -5.05 17.34 4.64
C GLY A 179 -5.62 16.54 5.81
N GLY A 180 -5.38 15.24 5.89
CA GLY A 180 -5.92 14.36 6.92
C GLY A 180 -7.42 14.07 6.71
N GLY A 181 -8.20 14.19 7.79
CA GLY A 181 -9.64 14.00 7.75
C GLY A 181 -10.09 12.66 8.32
N ARG A 182 -11.27 12.21 7.90
CA ARG A 182 -11.86 10.96 8.41
C ARG A 182 -11.02 9.74 8.01
N ILE A 183 -10.77 8.87 8.99
CA ILE A 183 -10.26 7.51 8.79
C ILE A 183 -11.43 6.54 8.59
N PHE A 184 -11.16 5.40 7.95
CA PHE A 184 -12.17 4.37 7.64
C PHE A 184 -11.62 2.99 8.04
N PRO A 185 -11.47 2.69 9.34
CA PRO A 185 -10.83 1.46 9.81
C PRO A 185 -11.55 0.20 9.32
N GLU A 186 -12.88 0.26 9.23
CA GLU A 186 -13.76 -0.82 8.76
C GLU A 186 -13.61 -1.14 7.25
N HIS A 187 -13.08 -0.19 6.48
CA HIS A 187 -12.77 -0.35 5.04
C HIS A 187 -11.28 -0.52 4.77
N THR A 188 -10.41 -0.35 5.78
CA THR A 188 -8.95 -0.40 5.60
C THR A 188 -8.45 -1.84 5.58
N GLY A 189 -7.83 -2.25 4.49
CA GLY A 189 -7.22 -3.57 4.34
C GLY A 189 -5.76 -3.62 4.77
N ILE A 190 -5.03 -2.51 4.55
CA ILE A 190 -3.63 -2.36 4.90
C ILE A 190 -3.31 -0.89 5.21
N VAL A 191 -2.37 -0.68 6.11
CA VAL A 191 -1.80 0.64 6.41
C VAL A 191 -0.39 0.70 5.82
N HIS A 192 -0.10 1.70 4.97
CA HIS A 192 1.26 2.00 4.53
C HIS A 192 1.88 3.05 5.42
N VAL A 193 3.14 2.83 5.83
CA VAL A 193 3.91 3.74 6.66
C VAL A 193 5.23 4.14 6.03
N SER A 194 5.49 5.41 6.04
CA SER A 194 6.79 6.03 5.76
C SER A 194 6.85 7.36 6.49
N GLY A 195 8.04 7.88 6.79
CA GLY A 195 8.22 9.17 7.46
C GLY A 195 8.67 10.26 6.49
N VAL A 196 8.40 11.51 6.84
CA VAL A 196 9.06 12.68 6.24
C VAL A 196 9.68 13.48 7.38
N VAL A 197 10.99 13.67 7.32
CA VAL A 197 11.77 14.26 8.45
C VAL A 197 12.37 15.63 8.12
N ASP A 198 12.47 16.01 6.84
CA ASP A 198 13.05 17.28 6.44
C ASP A 198 12.11 18.46 6.82
N PRO A 199 12.51 19.34 7.77
CA PRO A 199 11.67 20.47 8.19
C PRO A 199 11.54 21.56 7.12
N GLY A 200 12.44 21.58 6.14
CA GLY A 200 12.45 22.58 5.07
C GLY A 200 11.46 22.31 3.94
N VAL A 201 10.92 21.07 3.87
CA VAL A 201 9.96 20.71 2.80
C VAL A 201 8.54 21.08 3.23
N ALA A 202 7.88 21.99 2.50
CA ALA A 202 6.46 22.28 2.73
C ALA A 202 5.59 21.08 2.33
N VAL A 203 4.40 20.94 2.95
CA VAL A 203 3.49 19.80 2.68
C VAL A 203 3.15 19.71 1.19
N ALA A 204 2.88 20.82 0.53
CA ALA A 204 2.59 20.86 -0.91
C ALA A 204 3.76 20.39 -1.80
N ASP A 205 4.99 20.47 -1.28
CA ASP A 205 6.21 20.09 -1.99
C ASP A 205 6.71 18.69 -1.63
N MET A 206 6.04 18.00 -0.70
CA MET A 206 6.38 16.61 -0.36
C MET A 206 6.13 15.69 -1.57
N ARG A 207 7.08 14.81 -1.83
CA ARG A 207 7.05 13.80 -2.91
C ARG A 207 7.55 12.48 -2.37
N ASP A 208 7.37 11.41 -3.13
CA ASP A 208 7.80 10.05 -2.75
C ASP A 208 9.29 10.00 -2.35
N GLY A 209 10.16 10.75 -3.03
CA GLY A 209 11.58 10.83 -2.68
C GLY A 209 11.90 11.34 -1.26
N HIS A 210 10.95 11.94 -0.55
CA HIS A 210 11.10 12.36 0.84
C HIS A 210 10.68 11.31 1.86
N ARG A 211 10.09 10.19 1.40
CA ARG A 211 9.54 9.13 2.25
C ARG A 211 10.65 8.23 2.77
N VAL A 212 11.06 8.43 4.03
CA VAL A 212 12.08 7.67 4.76
C VAL A 212 11.43 6.71 5.78
N LEU A 213 12.25 6.03 6.59
CA LEU A 213 11.75 5.25 7.72
C LEU A 213 11.23 6.18 8.83
N VAL A 214 10.19 5.73 9.54
CA VAL A 214 9.55 6.51 10.60
C VAL A 214 10.44 6.57 11.83
N ASP A 215 10.66 7.77 12.37
CA ASP A 215 11.38 8.02 13.62
C ASP A 215 10.77 9.22 14.37
N ALA A 216 11.47 9.70 15.41
CA ALA A 216 11.01 10.80 16.26
C ALA A 216 10.92 12.16 15.52
N ALA A 217 11.55 12.32 14.35
CA ALA A 217 11.49 13.52 13.54
C ALA A 217 10.35 13.47 12.51
N ASP A 218 9.52 12.41 12.51
CA ASP A 218 8.41 12.25 11.58
C ASP A 218 7.41 13.40 11.65
N ARG A 219 7.12 13.98 10.50
CA ARG A 219 6.21 15.11 10.32
C ARG A 219 4.82 14.71 9.83
N LEU A 220 4.62 13.45 9.47
CA LEU A 220 3.34 12.95 8.95
C LEU A 220 2.37 12.56 10.08
N GLY A 221 2.88 12.39 11.30
CA GLY A 221 2.10 11.95 12.44
C GLY A 221 1.74 10.47 12.38
N ASN A 222 2.65 9.64 11.87
CA ASN A 222 2.44 8.19 11.72
C ASN A 222 1.90 7.53 12.99
N VAL A 223 2.52 7.81 14.15
CA VAL A 223 2.11 7.24 15.45
C VAL A 223 0.67 7.57 15.78
N ALA A 224 0.27 8.84 15.61
CA ALA A 224 -1.08 9.31 15.89
C ALA A 224 -2.11 8.68 14.92
N GLN A 225 -1.79 8.57 13.65
CA GLN A 225 -2.66 7.95 12.65
C GLN A 225 -2.86 6.45 12.94
N ILE A 226 -1.77 5.71 13.24
CA ILE A 226 -1.84 4.31 13.63
C ILE A 226 -2.68 4.15 14.90
N ARG A 227 -2.43 4.97 15.93
CA ARG A 227 -3.19 4.91 17.18
C ARG A 227 -4.69 5.12 16.94
N ALA A 228 -5.06 6.13 16.17
CA ALA A 228 -6.45 6.40 15.83
C ALA A 228 -7.13 5.22 15.11
N LEU A 229 -6.43 4.57 14.18
CA LEU A 229 -6.93 3.38 13.48
C LEU A 229 -7.14 2.21 14.45
N LEU A 230 -6.18 1.95 15.33
CA LEU A 230 -6.27 0.88 16.35
C LEU A 230 -7.40 1.11 17.33
N ASP A 231 -7.57 2.36 17.82
CA ASP A 231 -8.66 2.74 18.72
C ASP A 231 -10.03 2.55 18.08
N ALA A 232 -10.10 2.74 16.78
CA ALA A 232 -11.29 2.51 15.99
C ALA A 232 -11.47 1.05 15.49
N GLY A 233 -10.65 0.11 16.01
CA GLY A 233 -10.81 -1.33 15.79
C GLY A 233 -10.03 -1.92 14.62
N TYR A 234 -9.13 -1.16 13.96
CA TYR A 234 -8.26 -1.72 12.95
C TYR A 234 -7.26 -2.71 13.57
N GLY A 235 -7.14 -3.89 12.99
CA GLY A 235 -6.20 -4.94 13.44
C GLY A 235 -5.40 -5.56 12.29
N GLY A 236 -5.43 -4.95 11.11
CA GLY A 236 -4.75 -5.43 9.90
C GLY A 236 -3.26 -5.05 9.85
N PRO A 237 -2.57 -5.44 8.76
CA PRO A 237 -1.14 -5.23 8.57
C PRO A 237 -0.75 -3.74 8.49
N ILE A 238 0.45 -3.43 9.03
CA ILE A 238 1.12 -2.12 8.92
C ILE A 238 2.38 -2.34 8.09
N SER A 239 2.37 -1.94 6.84
CA SER A 239 3.39 -2.24 5.86
C SER A 239 4.29 -1.03 5.60
N TYR A 240 5.60 -1.23 5.68
CA TYR A 240 6.57 -0.19 5.36
C TYR A 240 6.65 0.01 3.85
N GLU A 241 6.57 1.29 3.43
CA GLU A 241 6.68 1.68 2.02
C GLU A 241 7.45 3.01 1.86
N PRO A 242 8.70 3.11 2.29
CA PRO A 242 9.55 4.26 2.03
C PRO A 242 10.04 4.25 0.58
N PHE A 243 10.13 5.45 -0.02
CA PHE A 243 10.58 5.65 -1.41
C PHE A 243 11.89 6.44 -1.49
N ALA A 244 12.41 6.95 -0.38
CA ALA A 244 13.60 7.79 -0.43
C ALA A 244 14.83 7.02 -0.95
N PRO A 245 15.59 7.62 -1.90
CA PRO A 245 16.82 7.00 -2.40
C PRO A 245 17.81 6.64 -1.30
N SER A 246 17.85 7.40 -0.19
CA SER A 246 18.69 7.11 0.97
C SER A 246 18.32 5.80 1.67
N VAL A 247 17.04 5.42 1.67
CA VAL A 247 16.60 4.13 2.21
C VAL A 247 16.89 3.01 1.21
N HIS A 248 16.61 3.24 -0.08
CA HIS A 248 16.87 2.26 -1.13
C HIS A 248 18.36 1.94 -1.32
N ALA A 249 19.26 2.87 -0.94
CA ALA A 249 20.70 2.69 -1.03
C ALA A 249 21.32 1.93 0.15
N LEU A 250 20.56 1.58 1.19
CA LEU A 250 21.06 0.85 2.34
C LEU A 250 21.58 -0.54 1.93
N ASP A 251 22.78 -0.88 2.35
CA ASP A 251 23.35 -2.22 2.14
C ASP A 251 22.72 -3.24 3.08
N ASP A 252 22.38 -2.82 4.31
CA ASP A 252 21.59 -3.59 5.27
C ASP A 252 20.50 -2.70 5.89
N ALA A 253 19.28 -2.88 5.44
CA ALA A 253 18.12 -2.14 5.94
C ALA A 253 17.59 -2.69 7.28
N LYS A 254 17.94 -3.93 7.65
CA LYS A 254 17.33 -4.63 8.79
C LYS A 254 17.48 -3.89 10.12
N PRO A 255 18.67 -3.37 10.53
CA PRO A 255 18.80 -2.67 11.80
C PRO A 255 17.98 -1.38 11.89
N LEU A 256 17.88 -0.65 10.77
CA LEU A 256 17.12 0.60 10.70
C LEU A 256 15.61 0.34 10.72
N LEU A 257 15.14 -0.65 9.99
CA LEU A 257 13.76 -1.11 10.02
C LEU A 257 13.35 -1.59 11.42
N ALA A 258 14.19 -2.41 12.06
CA ALA A 258 13.94 -2.88 13.42
C ALA A 258 13.79 -1.72 14.41
N ARG A 259 14.67 -0.68 14.32
CA ARG A 259 14.57 0.52 15.16
C ARG A 259 13.30 1.32 14.88
N SER A 260 12.93 1.50 13.62
CA SER A 260 11.71 2.20 13.23
C SER A 260 10.45 1.46 13.72
N MET A 261 10.42 0.13 13.58
CA MET A 261 9.33 -0.70 14.11
C MET A 261 9.21 -0.59 15.63
N GLU A 262 10.34 -0.60 16.34
CA GLU A 262 10.35 -0.47 17.79
C GLU A 262 9.93 0.93 18.24
N PHE A 263 10.35 1.98 17.54
CA PHE A 263 9.88 3.35 17.76
C PHE A 263 8.36 3.44 17.64
N ILE A 264 7.77 2.99 16.52
CA ILE A 264 6.31 3.00 16.33
C ILE A 264 5.63 2.20 17.44
N ARG A 265 6.11 1.00 17.76
CA ARG A 265 5.52 0.12 18.78
C ARG A 265 5.49 0.79 20.15
N THR A 266 6.60 1.41 20.53
CA THR A 266 6.76 2.09 21.83
C THR A 266 5.87 3.32 21.92
N GLU A 267 5.88 4.19 20.90
CA GLU A 267 5.11 5.42 20.93
C GLU A 267 3.59 5.20 20.84
N VAL A 268 3.16 4.23 20.02
CA VAL A 268 1.75 3.81 19.95
C VAL A 268 1.26 3.25 21.31
N ALA A 269 2.11 2.46 21.99
CA ALA A 269 1.77 1.95 23.31
C ALA A 269 1.71 3.07 24.37
N ARG A 270 2.63 4.06 24.29
CA ARG A 270 2.63 5.23 25.18
C ARG A 270 1.38 6.09 25.05
N MET A 271 0.85 6.26 23.84
CA MET A 271 -0.39 7.01 23.60
C MET A 271 -1.66 6.27 24.11
N ALA A 272 -1.56 4.99 24.41
CA ALA A 272 -2.67 4.18 24.92
C ALA A 272 -2.78 4.20 26.45
N ALA A 273 -1.76 4.70 27.15
CA ALA A 273 -1.68 4.79 28.61
C ALA A 273 -2.21 6.13 29.13
#